data_315562bd1349c82a85139bc223bb6b9a
#
_entry.id   315562bd1349c82a85139bc223bb6b9a
#
_cell.length_a   1.000
_cell.length_b   1.000
_cell.length_c   1.000
_cell.angle_alpha   90.00
_cell.angle_beta   90.00
_cell.angle_gamma   90.00
#
_symmetry.space_group_name_H-M   'P 1'
#
loop_
_entity.id
_entity.type
_entity.pdbx_description
1 polymer ?
#
loop_
_entity_poly.entity_id
_entity_poly.type
_entity_poly.pdbx_seq_one_letter_code
_entity_poly.pdbx_strand_id
1 'polypeptide(L)'
;VMNSPATHIARDASNSSALQLLARLGFAVNGLLHILIGSIAITVAIGAGSGSADQSGALAQLASSPGGVFLLWTVVVGMFALGLWLVVSAFVMQDEPKRKWARRLANIAKAIVYIALGVTALTFARGGTSSSAGSTQSASSSLLSSPGGVIVLFLAGVAVLGVGGYFTYKGAAQKFRSDLAVPGGSAGRAVIALGVVGYVAKGIALAVAAILVGVAAVTNDASKSTGLDGALKALAALPFGTSALILIGVGLMAYGLYCFIRARRARL
;
A
#
# COMPACT_ATOMS: atom_id res chain seq x y z
N VAL A 1 20.61 31.66 -11.80
CA VAL A 1 19.82 30.65 -11.09
C VAL A 1 20.27 30.69 -9.65
N MET A 2 19.48 31.35 -8.77
CA MET A 2 19.82 31.49 -7.35
C MET A 2 19.57 30.12 -6.67
N ASN A 3 20.66 29.46 -6.26
CA ASN A 3 20.59 28.30 -5.36
C ASN A 3 20.16 28.80 -3.98
N SER A 4 18.89 28.58 -3.60
CA SER A 4 18.45 28.97 -2.26
C SER A 4 19.02 27.97 -1.21
N PRO A 5 19.33 28.42 0.02
CA PRO A 5 19.83 27.56 1.10
C PRO A 5 18.94 26.34 1.34
N ALA A 6 17.63 26.47 1.13
CA ALA A 6 16.66 25.38 1.26
C ALA A 6 16.90 24.22 0.26
N THR A 7 17.46 24.50 -0.93
CA THR A 7 17.76 23.47 -1.93
C THR A 7 19.03 22.68 -1.58
N HIS A 8 19.99 23.28 -0.90
CA HIS A 8 21.17 22.58 -0.38
C HIS A 8 20.80 21.67 0.79
N ILE A 9 20.08 22.19 1.78
CA ILE A 9 19.62 21.42 2.93
C ILE A 9 18.79 20.19 2.48
N ALA A 10 18.00 20.33 1.45
CA ALA A 10 17.18 19.25 0.95
C ALA A 10 17.94 18.20 0.13
N ARG A 11 18.96 18.59 -0.62
CA ARG A 11 19.89 17.66 -1.28
C ARG A 11 20.71 16.90 -0.25
N ASP A 12 21.23 17.59 0.76
CA ASP A 12 22.00 16.97 1.84
C ASP A 12 21.10 16.03 2.67
N ALA A 13 19.86 16.42 2.92
CA ALA A 13 18.87 15.55 3.54
C ALA A 13 18.53 14.31 2.68
N SER A 14 18.33 14.44 1.37
CA SER A 14 18.04 13.29 0.49
C SER A 14 19.23 12.32 0.36
N ASN A 15 20.45 12.82 0.50
CA ASN A 15 21.69 12.02 0.50
C ASN A 15 22.08 11.51 1.90
N SER A 16 21.33 11.87 2.95
CA SER A 16 21.67 11.41 4.30
C SER A 16 21.48 9.90 4.43
N SER A 17 22.49 9.21 4.96
CA SER A 17 22.46 7.77 5.25
C SER A 17 21.25 7.38 6.10
N ALA A 18 20.80 8.26 6.98
CA ALA A 18 19.65 8.07 7.83
C ALA A 18 18.33 7.98 7.02
N LEU A 19 18.11 8.88 6.04
CA LEU A 19 16.91 8.85 5.21
C LEU A 19 16.89 7.64 4.27
N GLN A 20 18.04 7.26 3.74
CA GLN A 20 18.15 6.03 2.95
C GLN A 20 17.85 4.79 3.79
N LEU A 21 18.33 4.74 5.03
CA LEU A 21 18.02 3.65 5.96
C LEU A 21 16.51 3.60 6.27
N LEU A 22 15.90 4.74 6.57
CA LEU A 22 14.45 4.83 6.81
C LEU A 22 13.61 4.39 5.60
N ALA A 23 14.00 4.79 4.39
CA ALA A 23 13.34 4.35 3.16
C ALA A 23 13.47 2.82 2.97
N ARG A 24 14.64 2.25 3.23
CA ARG A 24 14.88 0.79 3.19
C ARG A 24 14.03 0.06 4.21
N LEU A 25 13.98 0.54 5.45
CA LEU A 25 13.11 -0.01 6.49
C LEU A 25 11.63 0.05 6.08
N GLY A 26 11.17 1.17 5.51
CA GLY A 26 9.82 1.30 4.98
C GLY A 26 9.49 0.26 3.90
N PHE A 27 10.42 -0.03 2.99
CA PHE A 27 10.21 -1.10 2.00
C PHE A 27 10.19 -2.49 2.64
N ALA A 28 11.04 -2.76 3.64
CA ALA A 28 11.04 -4.04 4.36
C ALA A 28 9.73 -4.25 5.12
N VAL A 29 9.27 -3.23 5.86
CA VAL A 29 7.98 -3.23 6.57
C VAL A 29 6.82 -3.45 5.60
N ASN A 30 6.79 -2.71 4.49
CA ASN A 30 5.77 -2.91 3.45
C ASN A 30 5.80 -4.33 2.88
N GLY A 31 6.98 -4.91 2.74
CA GLY A 31 7.17 -6.31 2.34
C GLY A 31 6.56 -7.29 3.33
N LEU A 32 6.85 -7.11 4.61
CA LEU A 32 6.31 -7.94 5.70
C LEU A 32 4.77 -7.89 5.71
N LEU A 33 4.18 -6.70 5.68
CA LEU A 33 2.73 -6.54 5.68
C LEU A 33 2.07 -7.24 4.49
N HIS A 34 2.66 -7.18 3.28
CA HIS A 34 2.09 -7.85 2.12
C HIS A 34 2.23 -9.38 2.19
N ILE A 35 3.29 -9.92 2.81
CA ILE A 35 3.40 -11.35 3.08
C ILE A 35 2.30 -11.78 4.06
N LEU A 36 2.07 -11.04 5.13
CA LEU A 36 1.02 -11.33 6.11
C LEU A 36 -0.37 -11.24 5.48
N ILE A 37 -0.68 -10.19 4.73
CA ILE A 37 -1.95 -10.04 4.01
C ILE A 37 -2.16 -11.23 3.05
N GLY A 38 -1.13 -11.59 2.28
CA GLY A 38 -1.20 -12.70 1.34
C GLY A 38 -1.41 -14.04 2.05
N SER A 39 -0.75 -14.28 3.19
CA SER A 39 -0.93 -15.49 3.99
C SER A 39 -2.34 -15.56 4.60
N ILE A 40 -2.87 -14.46 5.14
CA ILE A 40 -4.24 -14.39 5.64
C ILE A 40 -5.24 -14.65 4.50
N ALA A 41 -5.04 -14.05 3.32
CA ALA A 41 -5.91 -14.29 2.17
C ALA A 41 -5.95 -15.77 1.78
N ILE A 42 -4.82 -16.48 1.81
CA ILE A 42 -4.75 -17.91 1.54
C ILE A 42 -5.46 -18.72 2.63
N THR A 43 -5.23 -18.42 3.91
CA THR A 43 -5.91 -19.15 5.02
C THR A 43 -7.41 -18.94 4.99
N VAL A 44 -7.90 -17.75 4.64
CA VAL A 44 -9.31 -17.47 4.42
C VAL A 44 -9.85 -18.24 3.22
N ALA A 45 -9.09 -18.31 2.12
CA ALA A 45 -9.50 -19.02 0.91
C ALA A 45 -9.72 -20.52 1.13
N ILE A 46 -8.89 -21.15 1.95
CA ILE A 46 -8.99 -22.60 2.27
C ILE A 46 -9.87 -22.88 3.50
N GLY A 47 -10.55 -21.87 4.05
CA GLY A 47 -11.40 -22.03 5.23
C GLY A 47 -10.65 -22.29 6.54
N ALA A 48 -9.31 -22.10 6.58
CA ALA A 48 -8.48 -22.37 7.75
C ALA A 48 -8.35 -21.15 8.69
N GLY A 49 -8.99 -20.02 8.39
CA GLY A 49 -8.92 -18.81 9.21
C GLY A 49 -10.00 -17.79 8.87
N SER A 50 -10.30 -16.92 9.84
CA SER A 50 -11.30 -15.85 9.75
C SER A 50 -10.67 -14.44 9.84
N GLY A 51 -9.35 -14.31 9.67
CA GLY A 51 -8.64 -13.04 9.76
C GLY A 51 -9.03 -12.04 8.67
N SER A 52 -8.76 -10.76 8.91
CA SER A 52 -8.93 -9.73 7.88
C SER A 52 -7.72 -9.71 6.95
N ALA A 53 -7.94 -9.94 5.66
CA ALA A 53 -6.88 -9.95 4.64
C ALA A 53 -6.54 -8.52 4.18
N ASP A 54 -6.19 -7.65 5.12
CA ASP A 54 -5.82 -6.26 4.93
C ASP A 54 -4.70 -5.81 5.91
N GLN A 55 -4.38 -4.53 5.91
CA GLN A 55 -3.34 -4.00 6.78
C GLN A 55 -3.68 -4.15 8.26
N SER A 56 -4.94 -4.00 8.65
CA SER A 56 -5.36 -4.15 10.06
C SER A 56 -5.20 -5.59 10.54
N GLY A 57 -5.57 -6.57 9.73
CA GLY A 57 -5.39 -7.99 10.04
C GLY A 57 -3.90 -8.38 10.11
N ALA A 58 -3.06 -7.89 9.19
CA ALA A 58 -1.62 -8.11 9.24
C ALA A 58 -0.99 -7.51 10.51
N LEU A 59 -1.41 -6.30 10.93
CA LEU A 59 -0.95 -5.67 12.16
C LEU A 59 -1.45 -6.40 13.41
N ALA A 60 -2.70 -6.89 13.39
CA ALA A 60 -3.26 -7.71 14.48
C ALA A 60 -2.48 -9.03 14.64
N GLN A 61 -2.19 -9.71 13.53
CA GLN A 61 -1.38 -10.93 13.54
C GLN A 61 0.04 -10.66 14.07
N LEU A 62 0.61 -9.50 13.70
CA LEU A 62 1.91 -9.08 14.22
C LEU A 62 1.84 -8.83 15.73
N ALA A 63 0.78 -8.16 16.22
CA ALA A 63 0.56 -7.87 17.64
C ALA A 63 0.49 -9.14 18.49
N SER A 64 -0.11 -10.22 17.96
CA SER A 64 -0.24 -11.50 18.65
C SER A 64 1.00 -12.40 18.57
N SER A 65 2.00 -12.01 17.78
CA SER A 65 3.21 -12.82 17.55
C SER A 65 4.27 -12.56 18.62
N PRO A 66 5.09 -13.56 19.01
CA PRO A 66 6.25 -13.33 19.86
C PRO A 66 7.19 -12.27 19.24
N GLY A 67 7.55 -11.25 20.02
CA GLY A 67 8.34 -10.11 19.51
C GLY A 67 7.60 -9.15 18.58
N GLY A 68 6.31 -9.35 18.33
CA GLY A 68 5.51 -8.55 17.40
C GLY A 68 5.39 -7.09 17.82
N VAL A 69 5.37 -6.81 19.13
CA VAL A 69 5.36 -5.44 19.67
C VAL A 69 6.59 -4.64 19.20
N PHE A 70 7.77 -5.25 19.20
CA PHE A 70 9.00 -4.61 18.69
C PHE A 70 8.87 -4.32 17.18
N LEU A 71 8.33 -5.28 16.41
CA LEU A 71 8.10 -5.09 14.98
C LEU A 71 7.05 -4.02 14.73
N LEU A 72 5.97 -3.95 15.54
CA LEU A 72 4.96 -2.89 15.44
C LEU A 72 5.56 -1.50 15.66
N TRP A 73 6.40 -1.30 16.66
CA TRP A 73 7.10 -0.03 16.85
C TRP A 73 8.01 0.31 15.67
N THR A 74 8.67 -0.69 15.08
CA THR A 74 9.46 -0.51 13.84
C THR A 74 8.57 -0.06 12.68
N VAL A 75 7.37 -0.64 12.55
CA VAL A 75 6.36 -0.22 11.57
C VAL A 75 5.93 1.24 11.82
N VAL A 76 5.60 1.59 13.06
CA VAL A 76 5.21 2.96 13.45
C VAL A 76 6.27 3.96 13.02
N VAL A 77 7.50 3.76 13.46
CA VAL A 77 8.63 4.67 13.15
C VAL A 77 8.85 4.74 11.62
N GLY A 78 8.86 3.59 10.94
CA GLY A 78 9.08 3.52 9.49
C GLY A 78 7.98 4.22 8.68
N MET A 79 6.71 4.07 9.06
CA MET A 79 5.58 4.68 8.36
C MET A 79 5.54 6.21 8.56
N PHE A 80 5.73 6.69 9.79
CA PHE A 80 5.80 8.13 10.05
C PHE A 80 7.02 8.77 9.38
N ALA A 81 8.18 8.12 9.43
CA ALA A 81 9.38 8.60 8.76
C ALA A 81 9.20 8.70 7.23
N LEU A 82 8.58 7.68 6.62
CA LEU A 82 8.29 7.68 5.19
C LEU A 82 7.26 8.74 4.82
N GLY A 83 6.22 8.89 5.64
CA GLY A 83 5.21 9.94 5.48
C GLY A 83 5.84 11.34 5.54
N LEU A 84 6.64 11.61 6.56
CA LEU A 84 7.35 12.87 6.73
C LEU A 84 8.30 13.15 5.56
N TRP A 85 9.07 12.14 5.14
CA TRP A 85 9.97 12.29 3.99
C TRP A 85 9.23 12.64 2.71
N LEU A 86 8.05 12.04 2.46
CA LEU A 86 7.22 12.33 1.29
C LEU A 86 6.65 13.76 1.34
N VAL A 87 6.27 14.25 2.54
CA VAL A 87 5.86 15.64 2.74
C VAL A 87 7.03 16.57 2.37
N VAL A 88 8.20 16.37 2.96
CA VAL A 88 9.40 17.18 2.68
C VAL A 88 9.73 17.12 1.19
N SER A 89 9.73 15.92 0.58
CA SER A 89 10.01 15.74 -0.84
C SER A 89 9.02 16.49 -1.74
N ALA A 90 7.75 16.59 -1.35
CA ALA A 90 6.74 17.32 -2.13
C ALA A 90 7.05 18.82 -2.26
N PHE A 91 7.71 19.40 -1.26
CA PHE A 91 8.03 20.84 -1.26
C PHE A 91 9.42 21.17 -1.82
N VAL A 92 10.34 20.20 -1.75
CA VAL A 92 11.76 20.41 -2.07
C VAL A 92 12.11 20.07 -3.52
N MET A 93 11.39 19.14 -4.17
CA MET A 93 11.71 18.71 -5.53
C MET A 93 11.58 19.87 -6.55
N GLN A 94 12.69 20.15 -7.24
CA GLN A 94 12.76 21.08 -8.37
C GLN A 94 12.51 20.29 -9.66
N ASP A 95 11.24 20.19 -10.06
CA ASP A 95 10.83 19.63 -11.34
C ASP A 95 10.40 20.74 -12.30
N GLU A 96 10.35 20.41 -13.60
CA GLU A 96 9.73 21.25 -14.62
C GLU A 96 8.29 21.65 -14.20
N PRO A 97 7.85 22.91 -14.46
CA PRO A 97 6.60 23.46 -13.95
C PRO A 97 5.37 22.58 -14.21
N LYS A 98 5.28 21.93 -15.37
CA LYS A 98 4.13 21.10 -15.77
C LYS A 98 4.02 19.79 -15.00
N ARG A 99 5.13 19.21 -14.52
CA ARG A 99 5.16 17.94 -13.77
C ARG A 99 5.19 18.15 -12.26
N LYS A 100 5.57 19.35 -11.80
CA LYS A 100 5.77 19.68 -10.40
C LYS A 100 4.51 19.49 -9.55
N TRP A 101 3.37 20.00 -10.01
CA TRP A 101 2.11 19.89 -9.29
C TRP A 101 1.58 18.47 -9.20
N ALA A 102 1.64 17.69 -10.28
CA ALA A 102 1.21 16.29 -10.27
C ALA A 102 2.06 15.45 -9.32
N ARG A 103 3.38 15.66 -9.28
CA ARG A 103 4.28 14.96 -8.34
C ARG A 103 4.07 15.37 -6.90
N ARG A 104 3.86 16.67 -6.64
CA ARG A 104 3.53 17.17 -5.30
C ARG A 104 2.27 16.52 -4.77
N LEU A 105 1.20 16.55 -5.55
CA LEU A 105 -0.08 15.95 -5.19
C LEU A 105 0.07 14.44 -4.93
N ALA A 106 0.78 13.73 -5.80
CA ALA A 106 1.05 12.30 -5.64
C ALA A 106 1.88 12.00 -4.36
N ASN A 107 2.86 12.83 -4.02
CA ASN A 107 3.66 12.63 -2.82
C ASN A 107 2.87 12.97 -1.55
N ILE A 108 2.05 14.02 -1.56
CA ILE A 108 1.16 14.36 -0.45
C ILE A 108 0.13 13.24 -0.24
N ALA A 109 -0.51 12.74 -1.31
CA ALA A 109 -1.45 11.63 -1.21
C ALA A 109 -0.81 10.36 -0.61
N LYS A 110 0.42 10.02 -1.04
CA LYS A 110 1.17 8.92 -0.45
C LYS A 110 1.52 9.18 1.02
N ALA A 111 1.93 10.40 1.37
CA ALA A 111 2.25 10.77 2.75
C ALA A 111 1.04 10.57 3.67
N ILE A 112 -0.15 11.01 3.24
CA ILE A 112 -1.40 10.80 3.99
C ILE A 112 -1.64 9.30 4.24
N VAL A 113 -1.49 8.46 3.22
CA VAL A 113 -1.65 7.00 3.35
C VAL A 113 -0.64 6.43 4.35
N TYR A 114 0.63 6.80 4.27
CA TYR A 114 1.65 6.29 5.20
C TYR A 114 1.45 6.77 6.64
N ILE A 115 1.03 8.03 6.83
CA ILE A 115 0.69 8.56 8.16
C ILE A 115 -0.51 7.81 8.74
N ALA A 116 -1.57 7.59 7.95
CA ALA A 116 -2.75 6.83 8.38
C ALA A 116 -2.37 5.39 8.79
N LEU A 117 -1.52 4.71 8.00
CA LEU A 117 -0.98 3.39 8.35
C LEU A 117 -0.12 3.44 9.63
N GLY A 118 0.66 4.51 9.82
CA GLY A 118 1.43 4.74 11.03
C GLY A 118 0.55 4.89 12.27
N VAL A 119 -0.56 5.63 12.17
CA VAL A 119 -1.55 5.78 13.25
C VAL A 119 -2.21 4.43 13.55
N THR A 120 -2.60 3.67 12.53
CA THR A 120 -3.16 2.32 12.72
C THR A 120 -2.15 1.40 13.42
N ALA A 121 -0.89 1.39 12.98
CA ALA A 121 0.16 0.60 13.62
C ALA A 121 0.41 1.02 15.08
N LEU A 122 0.35 2.33 15.37
CA LEU A 122 0.49 2.87 16.73
C LEU A 122 -0.66 2.39 17.63
N THR A 123 -1.89 2.31 17.12
CA THR A 123 -3.04 1.77 17.86
C THR A 123 -2.76 0.34 18.29
N PHE A 124 -2.30 -0.53 17.37
CA PHE A 124 -1.94 -1.91 17.69
C PHE A 124 -0.72 -2.01 18.64
N ALA A 125 0.29 -1.17 18.45
CA ALA A 125 1.48 -1.14 19.30
C ALA A 125 1.16 -0.76 20.77
N ARG A 126 0.06 -0.04 20.97
CA ARG A 126 -0.47 0.33 22.30
C ARG A 126 -1.48 -0.68 22.86
N GLY A 127 -1.67 -1.83 22.20
CA GLY A 127 -2.63 -2.85 22.60
C GLY A 127 -4.08 -2.58 22.20
N GLY A 128 -4.34 -1.56 21.38
CA GLY A 128 -5.66 -1.29 20.84
C GLY A 128 -5.93 -2.13 19.58
N THR A 129 -7.14 -1.99 19.05
CA THR A 129 -7.59 -2.63 17.81
C THR A 129 -8.07 -1.60 16.80
N SER A 130 -7.98 -1.92 15.51
CA SER A 130 -8.47 -1.10 14.42
C SER A 130 -8.95 -2.01 13.29
N SER A 131 -9.94 -1.55 12.53
CA SER A 131 -10.47 -2.24 11.36
C SER A 131 -10.34 -1.33 10.13
N SER A 132 -9.55 -1.74 9.16
CA SER A 132 -9.43 -1.03 7.87
C SER A 132 -10.77 -1.03 7.13
N ALA A 133 -11.49 -2.14 7.16
CA ALA A 133 -12.82 -2.26 6.57
C ALA A 133 -13.81 -1.31 7.25
N GLY A 134 -13.87 -1.32 8.59
CA GLY A 134 -14.72 -0.42 9.36
C GLY A 134 -14.41 1.06 9.13
N SER A 135 -13.12 1.41 9.06
CA SER A 135 -12.69 2.78 8.75
C SER A 135 -13.12 3.22 7.35
N THR A 136 -12.98 2.33 6.36
CA THR A 136 -13.41 2.59 4.98
C THR A 136 -14.92 2.78 4.90
N GLN A 137 -15.69 1.91 5.58
CA GLN A 137 -17.15 1.98 5.63
C GLN A 137 -17.64 3.27 6.33
N SER A 138 -17.02 3.63 7.46
CA SER A 138 -17.36 4.87 8.20
C SER A 138 -17.06 6.11 7.36
N ALA A 139 -15.91 6.15 6.68
CA ALA A 139 -15.57 7.25 5.77
C ALA A 139 -16.56 7.35 4.61
N SER A 140 -16.96 6.21 4.03
CA SER A 140 -17.96 6.16 2.96
C SER A 140 -19.34 6.61 3.44
N SER A 141 -19.76 6.18 4.64
CA SER A 141 -21.02 6.60 5.26
C SER A 141 -21.05 8.11 5.49
N SER A 142 -19.97 8.68 6.04
CA SER A 142 -19.85 10.13 6.26
C SER A 142 -19.90 10.92 4.95
N LEU A 143 -19.33 10.40 3.87
CA LEU A 143 -19.42 11.01 2.55
C LEU A 143 -20.84 10.91 2.00
N LEU A 144 -21.46 9.72 2.02
CA LEU A 144 -22.80 9.51 1.49
C LEU A 144 -23.87 10.35 2.20
N SER A 145 -23.68 10.66 3.47
CA SER A 145 -24.58 11.55 4.23
C SER A 145 -24.37 13.04 3.95
N SER A 146 -23.33 13.42 3.20
CA SER A 146 -23.04 14.82 2.89
C SER A 146 -23.53 15.22 1.48
N PRO A 147 -23.91 16.50 1.26
CA PRO A 147 -24.29 16.97 -0.08
C PRO A 147 -23.18 16.73 -1.11
N GLY A 148 -23.50 16.06 -2.21
CA GLY A 148 -22.53 15.73 -3.25
C GLY A 148 -21.57 14.59 -2.90
N GLY A 149 -21.67 13.98 -1.71
CA GLY A 149 -20.77 12.93 -1.24
C GLY A 149 -20.78 11.66 -2.10
N VAL A 150 -21.89 11.33 -2.74
CA VAL A 150 -22.00 10.24 -3.72
C VAL A 150 -20.99 10.45 -4.86
N ILE A 151 -20.91 11.67 -5.40
CA ILE A 151 -19.97 12.01 -6.49
C ILE A 151 -18.53 11.90 -6.00
N VAL A 152 -18.24 12.41 -4.80
CA VAL A 152 -16.90 12.35 -4.21
C VAL A 152 -16.49 10.90 -3.97
N LEU A 153 -17.37 10.05 -3.43
CA LEU A 153 -17.09 8.63 -3.20
C LEU A 153 -16.89 7.88 -4.51
N PHE A 154 -17.70 8.15 -5.54
CA PHE A 154 -17.55 7.57 -6.87
C PHE A 154 -16.19 7.95 -7.48
N LEU A 155 -15.82 9.23 -7.44
CA LEU A 155 -14.53 9.71 -7.94
C LEU A 155 -13.35 9.09 -7.16
N ALA A 156 -13.50 8.89 -5.84
CA ALA A 156 -12.51 8.17 -5.03
C ALA A 156 -12.35 6.71 -5.52
N GLY A 157 -13.46 6.02 -5.80
CA GLY A 157 -13.44 4.68 -6.40
C GLY A 157 -12.71 4.66 -7.75
N VAL A 158 -13.02 5.61 -8.64
CA VAL A 158 -12.34 5.76 -9.95
C VAL A 158 -10.84 6.02 -9.77
N ALA A 159 -10.46 6.87 -8.81
CA ALA A 159 -9.05 7.15 -8.52
C ALA A 159 -8.31 5.90 -8.04
N VAL A 160 -8.90 5.11 -7.12
CA VAL A 160 -8.32 3.85 -6.64
C VAL A 160 -8.24 2.82 -7.77
N LEU A 161 -9.25 2.75 -8.66
CA LEU A 161 -9.23 1.90 -9.85
C LEU A 161 -8.08 2.28 -10.79
N GLY A 162 -7.86 3.58 -11.00
CA GLY A 162 -6.72 4.09 -11.76
C GLY A 162 -5.37 3.68 -11.16
N VAL A 163 -5.26 3.71 -9.83
CA VAL A 163 -4.06 3.23 -9.11
C VAL A 163 -3.88 1.73 -9.30
N GLY A 164 -4.96 0.93 -9.19
CA GLY A 164 -4.93 -0.52 -9.44
C GLY A 164 -4.48 -0.84 -10.88
N GLY A 165 -5.07 -0.17 -11.86
CA GLY A 165 -4.67 -0.26 -13.26
C GLY A 165 -3.20 0.12 -13.51
N TYR A 166 -2.74 1.20 -12.87
CA TYR A 166 -1.34 1.59 -12.94
C TYR A 166 -0.39 0.53 -12.35
N PHE A 167 -0.74 -0.10 -11.22
CA PHE A 167 0.09 -1.18 -10.67
C PHE A 167 0.11 -2.40 -11.57
N THR A 168 -1.04 -2.80 -12.13
CA THR A 168 -1.11 -3.88 -13.12
C THR A 168 -0.22 -3.58 -14.34
N TYR A 169 -0.34 -2.37 -14.90
CA TYR A 169 0.49 -1.92 -16.00
C TYR A 169 1.99 -1.89 -15.62
N LYS A 170 2.32 -1.34 -14.44
CA LYS A 170 3.71 -1.28 -13.94
C LYS A 170 4.32 -2.66 -13.80
N GLY A 171 3.52 -3.65 -13.37
CA GLY A 171 3.92 -5.04 -13.30
C GLY A 171 4.13 -5.66 -14.68
N ALA A 172 3.10 -5.65 -15.53
CA ALA A 172 3.11 -6.26 -16.85
C ALA A 172 4.17 -5.66 -17.77
N ALA A 173 4.30 -4.32 -17.79
CA ALA A 173 5.31 -3.61 -18.57
C ALA A 173 6.70 -3.55 -17.89
N GLN A 174 6.88 -4.23 -16.75
CA GLN A 174 8.14 -4.30 -15.98
C GLN A 174 8.76 -2.93 -15.64
N LYS A 175 7.93 -1.89 -15.54
CA LYS A 175 8.39 -0.51 -15.26
C LYS A 175 9.03 -0.35 -13.88
N PHE A 176 8.79 -1.29 -12.96
CA PHE A 176 9.42 -1.34 -11.64
C PHE A 176 10.94 -1.64 -11.68
N ARG A 177 11.48 -2.10 -12.82
CA ARG A 177 12.93 -2.35 -12.97
C ARG A 177 13.78 -1.09 -12.83
N SER A 178 13.22 0.07 -13.10
CA SER A 178 13.89 1.36 -12.86
C SER A 178 14.04 1.71 -11.37
N ASP A 179 13.21 1.12 -10.51
CA ASP A 179 13.17 1.43 -9.07
C ASP A 179 14.32 0.77 -8.28
N LEU A 180 15.02 -0.22 -8.87
CA LEU A 180 16.08 -0.98 -8.19
C LEU A 180 17.19 -1.41 -9.15
N ALA A 181 18.36 -1.72 -8.59
CA ALA A 181 19.44 -2.35 -9.32
C ALA A 181 19.17 -3.87 -9.45
N VAL A 182 18.63 -4.29 -10.60
CA VAL A 182 18.32 -5.70 -10.87
C VAL A 182 19.63 -6.49 -11.00
N PRO A 183 19.83 -7.60 -10.24
CA PRO A 183 21.00 -8.45 -10.40
C PRO A 183 21.03 -9.14 -11.77
N GLY A 184 22.18 -9.58 -12.20
CA GLY A 184 22.34 -10.39 -13.42
C GLY A 184 21.92 -11.85 -13.22
N GLY A 185 21.84 -12.59 -14.32
CA GLY A 185 21.65 -14.05 -14.32
C GLY A 185 20.27 -14.51 -13.81
N SER A 186 20.24 -15.70 -13.19
CA SER A 186 19.02 -16.34 -12.67
C SER A 186 18.36 -15.54 -11.54
N ALA A 187 19.15 -14.91 -10.66
CA ALA A 187 18.65 -14.06 -9.60
C ALA A 187 17.86 -12.87 -10.14
N GLY A 188 18.31 -12.23 -11.21
CA GLY A 188 17.61 -11.14 -11.85
C GLY A 188 16.27 -11.57 -12.44
N ARG A 189 16.21 -12.74 -13.07
CA ARG A 189 14.96 -13.31 -13.59
C ARG A 189 13.95 -13.57 -12.47
N ALA A 190 14.39 -14.11 -11.33
CA ALA A 190 13.54 -14.33 -10.17
C ALA A 190 12.98 -13.00 -9.61
N VAL A 191 13.81 -11.95 -9.47
CA VAL A 191 13.38 -10.63 -9.03
C VAL A 191 12.35 -10.03 -9.98
N ILE A 192 12.55 -10.18 -11.28
CA ILE A 192 11.58 -9.69 -12.28
C ILE A 192 10.26 -10.46 -12.16
N ALA A 193 10.29 -11.79 -12.05
CA ALA A 193 9.08 -12.59 -11.88
C ALA A 193 8.29 -12.21 -10.63
N LEU A 194 8.96 -12.08 -9.47
CA LEU A 194 8.36 -11.63 -8.23
C LEU A 194 7.72 -10.23 -8.38
N GLY A 195 8.41 -9.32 -9.06
CA GLY A 195 7.88 -7.98 -9.33
C GLY A 195 6.65 -8.00 -10.23
N VAL A 196 6.69 -8.74 -11.36
CA VAL A 196 5.55 -8.86 -12.29
C VAL A 196 4.34 -9.44 -11.56
N VAL A 197 4.49 -10.64 -10.98
CA VAL A 197 3.38 -11.33 -10.29
C VAL A 197 2.85 -10.47 -9.14
N GLY A 198 3.74 -9.89 -8.35
CA GLY A 198 3.37 -9.08 -7.19
C GLY A 198 2.63 -7.80 -7.54
N TYR A 199 3.13 -7.02 -8.50
CA TYR A 199 2.47 -5.78 -8.92
C TYR A 199 1.12 -6.04 -9.59
N VAL A 200 1.01 -7.08 -10.42
CA VAL A 200 -0.25 -7.47 -11.08
C VAL A 200 -1.28 -7.89 -10.03
N ALA A 201 -0.92 -8.78 -9.11
CA ALA A 201 -1.84 -9.23 -8.05
C ALA A 201 -2.31 -8.07 -7.18
N LYS A 202 -1.39 -7.18 -6.77
CA LYS A 202 -1.74 -5.97 -6.00
C LYS A 202 -2.67 -5.05 -6.79
N GLY A 203 -2.42 -4.88 -8.09
CA GLY A 203 -3.26 -4.06 -8.96
C GLY A 203 -4.67 -4.61 -9.08
N ILE A 204 -4.82 -5.93 -9.26
CA ILE A 204 -6.12 -6.62 -9.32
C ILE A 204 -6.86 -6.49 -7.99
N ALA A 205 -6.20 -6.75 -6.85
CA ALA A 205 -6.81 -6.61 -5.53
C ALA A 205 -7.35 -5.21 -5.28
N LEU A 206 -6.59 -4.16 -5.64
CA LEU A 206 -7.03 -2.77 -5.55
C LEU A 206 -8.18 -2.45 -6.52
N ALA A 207 -8.17 -3.02 -7.72
CA ALA A 207 -9.24 -2.81 -8.70
C ALA A 207 -10.57 -3.39 -8.18
N VAL A 208 -10.56 -4.58 -7.57
CA VAL A 208 -11.76 -5.17 -6.95
C VAL A 208 -12.26 -4.29 -5.80
N ALA A 209 -11.36 -3.82 -4.91
CA ALA A 209 -11.74 -2.91 -3.82
C ALA A 209 -12.33 -1.59 -4.36
N ALA A 210 -11.78 -1.05 -5.44
CA ALA A 210 -12.27 0.16 -6.09
C ALA A 210 -13.67 -0.02 -6.69
N ILE A 211 -13.94 -1.18 -7.29
CA ILE A 211 -15.28 -1.53 -7.81
C ILE A 211 -16.30 -1.54 -6.67
N LEU A 212 -15.98 -2.12 -5.51
CA LEU A 212 -16.89 -2.13 -4.35
C LEU A 212 -17.16 -0.71 -3.82
N VAL A 213 -16.16 0.17 -3.81
CA VAL A 213 -16.35 1.60 -3.49
C VAL A 213 -17.27 2.27 -4.51
N GLY A 214 -17.10 1.99 -5.79
CA GLY A 214 -17.99 2.49 -6.86
C GLY A 214 -19.44 1.97 -6.69
N VAL A 215 -19.60 0.69 -6.37
CA VAL A 215 -20.92 0.09 -6.07
C VAL A 215 -21.55 0.77 -4.85
N ALA A 216 -20.79 0.98 -3.77
CA ALA A 216 -21.28 1.70 -2.59
C ALA A 216 -21.80 3.09 -2.94
N ALA A 217 -21.10 3.82 -3.81
CA ALA A 217 -21.54 5.15 -4.25
C ALA A 217 -22.84 5.10 -5.07
N VAL A 218 -22.91 4.19 -6.06
CA VAL A 218 -24.09 4.09 -6.96
C VAL A 218 -25.32 3.58 -6.23
N THR A 219 -25.14 2.62 -5.30
CA THR A 219 -26.25 2.06 -4.51
C THR A 219 -26.58 2.89 -3.27
N ASN A 220 -25.82 3.95 -2.99
CA ASN A 220 -25.90 4.75 -1.77
C ASN A 220 -25.83 3.89 -0.49
N ASP A 221 -25.01 2.85 -0.50
CA ASP A 221 -24.87 1.86 0.56
C ASP A 221 -23.41 1.72 1.00
N ALA A 222 -23.04 2.38 2.08
CA ALA A 222 -21.68 2.35 2.65
C ALA A 222 -21.24 0.94 3.04
N SER A 223 -22.15 0.00 3.29
CA SER A 223 -21.82 -1.37 3.67
C SER A 223 -21.07 -2.13 2.56
N LYS A 224 -21.21 -1.70 1.33
CA LYS A 224 -20.47 -2.24 0.17
C LYS A 224 -19.01 -1.80 0.12
N SER A 225 -18.67 -0.68 0.79
CA SER A 225 -17.32 -0.12 0.82
C SER A 225 -16.48 -0.76 1.94
N THR A 226 -16.07 -2.00 1.74
CA THR A 226 -15.43 -2.85 2.75
C THR A 226 -13.90 -2.90 2.66
N GLY A 227 -13.30 -2.05 1.83
CA GLY A 227 -11.85 -2.00 1.64
C GLY A 227 -11.28 -3.27 1.01
N LEU A 228 -10.01 -3.57 1.30
CA LEU A 228 -9.29 -4.68 0.69
C LEU A 228 -9.81 -6.05 1.20
N ASP A 229 -10.03 -6.19 2.49
CA ASP A 229 -10.52 -7.45 3.09
C ASP A 229 -11.87 -7.86 2.50
N GLY A 230 -12.83 -6.94 2.47
CA GLY A 230 -14.13 -7.24 1.89
C GLY A 230 -14.08 -7.49 0.37
N ALA A 231 -13.16 -6.81 -0.33
CA ALA A 231 -12.93 -7.07 -1.76
C ALA A 231 -12.44 -8.50 -2.01
N LEU A 232 -11.50 -8.97 -1.19
CA LEU A 232 -10.97 -10.34 -1.28
C LEU A 232 -12.02 -11.38 -0.87
N LYS A 233 -12.84 -11.10 0.15
CA LYS A 233 -13.96 -11.97 0.55
C LYS A 233 -15.06 -11.99 -0.51
N ALA A 234 -15.39 -10.85 -1.12
CA ALA A 234 -16.34 -10.80 -2.23
C ALA A 234 -15.85 -11.62 -3.44
N LEU A 235 -14.56 -11.55 -3.73
CA LEU A 235 -13.95 -12.38 -4.76
C LEU A 235 -14.04 -13.88 -4.42
N ALA A 236 -13.80 -14.26 -3.17
CA ALA A 236 -13.89 -15.64 -2.70
C ALA A 236 -15.31 -16.24 -2.88
N ALA A 237 -16.35 -15.40 -2.83
CA ALA A 237 -17.75 -15.83 -2.98
C ALA A 237 -18.14 -16.12 -4.46
N LEU A 238 -17.29 -15.78 -5.42
CA LEU A 238 -17.54 -16.05 -6.85
C LEU A 238 -17.25 -17.52 -7.21
N PRO A 239 -17.84 -18.05 -8.29
CA PRO A 239 -17.38 -19.30 -8.89
C PRO A 239 -15.87 -19.22 -9.14
N PHE A 240 -15.11 -20.23 -8.73
CA PHE A 240 -13.63 -20.23 -8.73
C PHE A 240 -12.96 -19.16 -7.82
N GLY A 241 -13.73 -18.51 -6.94
CA GLY A 241 -13.24 -17.44 -6.07
C GLY A 241 -12.11 -17.88 -5.14
N THR A 242 -12.17 -19.10 -4.61
CA THR A 242 -11.10 -19.70 -3.80
C THR A 242 -9.77 -19.72 -4.54
N SER A 243 -9.75 -20.22 -5.78
CA SER A 243 -8.53 -20.27 -6.60
C SER A 243 -8.01 -18.87 -6.93
N ALA A 244 -8.91 -17.95 -7.26
CA ALA A 244 -8.55 -16.55 -7.52
C ALA A 244 -7.95 -15.88 -6.27
N LEU A 245 -8.52 -16.12 -5.09
CA LEU A 245 -8.01 -15.58 -3.84
C LEU A 245 -6.64 -16.15 -3.46
N ILE A 246 -6.43 -17.47 -3.68
CA ILE A 246 -5.11 -18.09 -3.50
C ILE A 246 -4.08 -17.45 -4.43
N LEU A 247 -4.40 -17.28 -5.72
CA LEU A 247 -3.49 -16.65 -6.68
C LEU A 247 -3.15 -15.22 -6.31
N ILE A 248 -4.12 -14.43 -5.85
CA ILE A 248 -3.88 -13.07 -5.36
C ILE A 248 -3.04 -13.12 -4.08
N GLY A 249 -3.32 -14.02 -3.14
CA GLY A 249 -2.55 -14.18 -1.92
C GLY A 249 -1.09 -14.51 -2.19
N VAL A 250 -0.82 -15.50 -3.05
CA VAL A 250 0.54 -15.82 -3.51
C VAL A 250 1.20 -14.63 -4.20
N GLY A 251 0.45 -13.91 -5.03
CA GLY A 251 0.93 -12.70 -5.68
C GLY A 251 1.30 -11.58 -4.70
N LEU A 252 0.50 -11.37 -3.65
CA LEU A 252 0.81 -10.39 -2.61
C LEU A 252 2.05 -10.81 -1.81
N MET A 253 2.24 -12.10 -1.53
CA MET A 253 3.48 -12.61 -0.92
C MET A 253 4.68 -12.40 -1.84
N ALA A 254 4.54 -12.63 -3.15
CA ALA A 254 5.58 -12.34 -4.14
C ALA A 254 5.93 -10.83 -4.16
N TYR A 255 4.93 -9.96 -4.07
CA TYR A 255 5.15 -8.51 -3.92
C TYR A 255 5.92 -8.18 -2.64
N GLY A 256 5.59 -8.83 -1.54
CA GLY A 256 6.29 -8.68 -0.27
C GLY A 256 7.76 -9.08 -0.37
N LEU A 257 8.06 -10.23 -0.97
CA LEU A 257 9.44 -10.67 -1.23
C LEU A 257 10.19 -9.68 -2.15
N TYR A 258 9.54 -9.19 -3.20
CA TYR A 258 10.09 -8.14 -4.06
C TYR A 258 10.42 -6.87 -3.25
N CYS A 259 9.58 -6.47 -2.29
CA CYS A 259 9.83 -5.30 -1.44
C CYS A 259 11.08 -5.49 -0.55
N PHE A 260 11.36 -6.68 -0.04
CA PHE A 260 12.60 -6.97 0.69
C PHE A 260 13.85 -6.83 -0.21
N ILE A 261 13.77 -7.30 -1.45
CA ILE A 261 14.86 -7.11 -2.42
C ILE A 261 15.03 -5.63 -2.73
N ARG A 262 13.91 -4.91 -2.90
CA ARG A 262 13.91 -3.45 -3.10
C ARG A 262 14.50 -2.71 -1.91
N ALA A 263 14.22 -3.13 -0.67
CA ALA A 263 14.81 -2.55 0.54
C ALA A 263 16.35 -2.57 0.51
N ARG A 264 16.95 -3.62 -0.06
CA ARG A 264 18.41 -3.75 -0.19
C ARG A 264 18.99 -3.06 -1.42
N ARG A 265 18.24 -3.01 -2.54
CA ARG A 265 18.74 -2.64 -3.86
C ARG A 265 18.04 -1.45 -4.49
N ALA A 266 17.21 -0.69 -3.72
CA ALA A 266 16.56 0.49 -4.21
C ALA A 266 17.60 1.53 -4.69
N ARG A 267 17.28 2.15 -5.81
CA ARG A 267 17.94 3.37 -6.28
C ARG A 267 17.24 4.54 -5.57
N LEU A 268 17.86 5.01 -4.49
CA LEU A 268 17.37 6.12 -3.65
C LEU A 268 18.06 7.42 -4.05
#